data_fe3817f1b33faad3fbaf229c221cd7dd
#
_entry.id   fe3817f1b33faad3fbaf229c221cd7dd
#
_cell.length_a   1.000
_cell.length_b   1.000
_cell.length_c   1.000
_cell.angle_alpha   90.00
_cell.angle_beta   90.00
_cell.angle_gamma   90.00
#
_symmetry.space_group_name_H-M   'P 1'
#
loop_
_entity.id
_entity.type
_entity.pdbx_description
1 polymer ?
#
loop_
_entity_poly.entity_id
_entity_poly.type
_entity_poly.pdbx_seq_one_letter_code
_entity_poly.pdbx_strand_id
1 'polypeptide(L)'
;MIWNESKECMSREQMHDLQSKRLRKLVSTVYHNTPFYRRKMQEMDITPDDIRSIDDIVKLPFTTKQDLRDNYPFGLQAVPTSEIVRIHASSGTTGNPTIVGYTRHDLEIWQESIARCLTAYGITRNDIFSVCLLYTSPSPRDVEE
;
A
#
# COMPACT_ATOMS: atom_id res chain seq x y z
N MET A 1 17.84 14.09 9.24
CA MET A 1 17.13 13.89 10.54
C MET A 1 16.36 12.57 10.47
N ILE A 2 16.09 11.96 11.62
CA ILE A 2 15.36 10.69 11.76
C ILE A 2 14.05 10.99 12.47
N TRP A 3 12.93 10.51 11.94
CA TRP A 3 11.60 10.68 12.53
C TRP A 3 11.31 9.64 13.60
N ASN A 4 11.61 8.38 13.30
CA ASN A 4 11.31 7.25 14.17
C ASN A 4 12.53 6.33 14.28
N GLU A 5 13.42 6.65 15.22
CA GLU A 5 14.69 5.96 15.40
C GLU A 5 14.51 4.44 15.61
N SER A 6 13.53 4.04 16.41
CA SER A 6 13.28 2.64 16.71
C SER A 6 12.91 1.79 15.49
N LYS A 7 12.37 2.42 14.45
CA LYS A 7 11.98 1.72 13.20
C LYS A 7 12.95 1.97 12.05
N GLU A 8 13.60 3.13 12.03
CA GLU A 8 14.52 3.51 10.94
C GLU A 8 15.94 3.00 11.17
N CYS A 9 16.31 2.75 12.45
CA CYS A 9 17.63 2.28 12.84
C CYS A 9 17.61 0.80 13.31
N MET A 10 16.62 0.02 12.90
CA MET A 10 16.58 -1.41 13.19
C MET A 10 17.78 -2.14 12.60
N SER A 11 18.28 -3.16 13.32
CA SER A 11 19.22 -4.12 12.74
C SER A 11 18.57 -4.88 11.57
N ARG A 12 19.38 -5.47 10.70
CA ARG A 12 18.86 -6.30 9.60
C ARG A 12 18.05 -7.50 10.11
N GLU A 13 18.47 -8.10 11.21
CA GLU A 13 17.78 -9.21 11.86
C GLU A 13 16.39 -8.78 12.38
N GLN A 14 16.32 -7.68 13.12
CA GLN A 14 15.06 -7.11 13.60
C GLN A 14 14.11 -6.75 12.44
N MET A 15 14.65 -6.21 11.36
CA MET A 15 13.86 -5.87 10.16
C MET A 15 13.34 -7.13 9.48
N HIS A 16 14.17 -8.17 9.31
CA HIS A 16 13.79 -9.45 8.73
C HIS A 16 12.65 -10.11 9.54
N ASP A 17 12.76 -10.12 10.86
CA ASP A 17 11.73 -10.68 11.75
C ASP A 17 10.42 -9.90 11.65
N LEU A 18 10.48 -8.57 11.66
CA LEU A 18 9.31 -7.71 11.51
C LEU A 18 8.63 -7.93 10.15
N GLN A 19 9.40 -7.96 9.07
CA GLN A 19 8.88 -8.20 7.71
C GLN A 19 8.26 -9.60 7.59
N SER A 20 8.92 -10.62 8.15
CA SER A 20 8.41 -12.00 8.16
C SER A 20 7.07 -12.11 8.90
N LYS A 21 6.96 -11.49 10.07
CA LYS A 21 5.72 -11.45 10.83
C LYS A 21 4.58 -10.73 10.05
N ARG A 22 4.90 -9.62 9.40
CA ARG A 22 3.93 -8.85 8.62
C ARG A 22 3.49 -9.60 7.36
N LEU A 23 4.43 -10.22 6.65
CA LEU A 23 4.13 -10.99 5.44
C LEU A 23 3.18 -12.16 5.77
N ARG A 24 3.49 -12.96 6.79
CA ARG A 24 2.62 -14.07 7.21
C ARG A 24 1.21 -13.60 7.53
N LYS A 25 1.08 -12.50 8.29
CA LYS A 25 -0.23 -11.93 8.62
C LYS A 25 -0.97 -11.48 7.36
N LEU A 26 -0.29 -10.77 6.45
CA LEU A 26 -0.89 -10.27 5.20
C LEU A 26 -1.38 -11.43 4.34
N VAL A 27 -0.52 -12.43 4.11
CA VAL A 27 -0.85 -13.59 3.27
C VAL A 27 -2.05 -14.35 3.85
N SER A 28 -2.06 -14.62 5.15
CA SER A 28 -3.21 -15.24 5.81
C SER A 28 -4.48 -14.41 5.63
N THR A 29 -4.40 -13.08 5.82
CA THR A 29 -5.55 -12.19 5.67
C THR A 29 -6.11 -12.22 4.24
N VAL A 30 -5.27 -12.05 3.23
CA VAL A 30 -5.74 -12.01 1.83
C VAL A 30 -6.21 -13.37 1.33
N TYR A 31 -5.60 -14.46 1.78
CA TYR A 31 -6.02 -15.82 1.45
C TYR A 31 -7.43 -16.12 1.96
N HIS A 32 -7.74 -15.75 3.20
CA HIS A 32 -9.04 -16.05 3.80
C HIS A 32 -10.13 -15.07 3.35
N ASN A 33 -9.80 -13.82 3.15
CA ASN A 33 -10.79 -12.76 2.95
C ASN A 33 -10.94 -12.33 1.48
N THR A 34 -10.00 -12.69 0.59
CA THR A 34 -10.03 -12.25 -0.80
C THR A 34 -10.07 -13.46 -1.75
N PRO A 35 -11.22 -13.77 -2.37
CA PRO A 35 -11.36 -14.92 -3.27
C PRO A 35 -10.34 -14.93 -4.42
N PHE A 36 -9.97 -13.74 -4.92
CA PHE A 36 -8.96 -13.58 -5.97
C PHE A 36 -7.59 -14.14 -5.55
N TYR A 37 -7.06 -13.70 -4.39
CA TYR A 37 -5.74 -14.18 -3.93
C TYR A 37 -5.77 -15.65 -3.54
N ARG A 38 -6.85 -16.11 -2.91
CA ARG A 38 -7.03 -17.53 -2.61
C ARG A 38 -6.90 -18.38 -3.86
N ARG A 39 -7.64 -18.04 -4.92
CA ARG A 39 -7.60 -18.77 -6.19
C ARG A 39 -6.20 -18.75 -6.80
N LYS A 40 -5.55 -17.57 -6.92
CA LYS A 40 -4.19 -17.46 -7.47
C LYS A 40 -3.16 -18.31 -6.69
N MET A 41 -3.26 -18.34 -5.38
CA MET A 41 -2.36 -19.15 -4.56
C MET A 41 -2.65 -20.64 -4.72
N GLN A 42 -3.92 -21.03 -4.78
CA GLN A 42 -4.31 -22.44 -5.03
C GLN A 42 -3.87 -22.92 -6.41
N GLU A 43 -3.92 -22.10 -7.44
CA GLU A 43 -3.42 -22.43 -8.80
C GLU A 43 -1.90 -22.68 -8.81
N MET A 44 -1.17 -22.16 -7.83
CA MET A 44 0.27 -22.38 -7.63
C MET A 44 0.58 -23.44 -6.56
N ASP A 45 -0.45 -24.10 -6.03
CA ASP A 45 -0.35 -25.05 -4.91
C ASP A 45 0.32 -24.46 -3.67
N ILE A 46 0.00 -23.19 -3.36
CA ILE A 46 0.54 -22.44 -2.22
C ILE A 46 -0.56 -22.16 -1.21
N THR A 47 -0.24 -22.38 0.06
CA THR A 47 -1.06 -22.05 1.21
C THR A 47 -0.38 -21.02 2.11
N PRO A 48 -1.09 -20.37 3.06
CA PRO A 48 -0.45 -19.48 4.02
C PRO A 48 0.66 -20.14 4.85
N ASP A 49 0.60 -21.46 5.08
CA ASP A 49 1.59 -22.20 5.88
C ASP A 49 2.93 -22.38 5.17
N ASP A 50 2.96 -22.19 3.84
CA ASP A 50 4.18 -22.25 3.02
C ASP A 50 5.00 -20.96 3.12
N ILE A 51 4.42 -19.91 3.70
CA ILE A 51 5.06 -18.59 3.86
C ILE A 51 5.49 -18.43 5.32
N ARG A 52 6.75 -18.73 5.60
CA ARG A 52 7.31 -18.75 6.95
C ARG A 52 8.15 -17.50 7.27
N SER A 53 8.77 -16.92 6.28
CA SER A 53 9.63 -15.74 6.39
C SER A 53 9.45 -14.79 5.21
N ILE A 54 10.09 -13.62 5.29
CA ILE A 54 10.12 -12.66 4.17
C ILE A 54 10.80 -13.26 2.92
N ASP A 55 11.69 -14.24 3.08
CA ASP A 55 12.40 -14.87 1.97
C ASP A 55 11.45 -15.67 1.08
N ASP A 56 10.32 -16.11 1.62
CA ASP A 56 9.29 -16.84 0.88
C ASP A 56 8.42 -15.93 -0.02
N ILE A 57 8.64 -14.62 -0.02
CA ILE A 57 7.90 -13.66 -0.86
C ILE A 57 7.98 -14.03 -2.35
N VAL A 58 9.07 -14.66 -2.76
CA VAL A 58 9.30 -15.10 -4.16
C VAL A 58 8.33 -16.19 -4.61
N LYS A 59 7.67 -16.87 -3.68
CA LYS A 59 6.65 -17.89 -3.98
C LYS A 59 5.30 -17.29 -4.34
N LEU A 60 5.04 -16.05 -3.92
CA LEU A 60 3.71 -15.44 -4.05
C LEU A 60 3.42 -14.98 -5.49
N PRO A 61 2.16 -15.09 -5.95
CA PRO A 61 1.76 -14.60 -7.26
C PRO A 61 1.84 -13.08 -7.35
N PHE A 62 2.23 -12.58 -8.52
CA PHE A 62 2.18 -11.16 -8.81
C PHE A 62 0.74 -10.66 -8.96
N THR A 63 0.54 -9.38 -8.57
CA THR A 63 -0.69 -8.63 -8.86
C THR A 63 -0.39 -7.60 -9.94
N THR A 64 -1.19 -7.57 -10.98
CA THR A 64 -1.06 -6.64 -12.11
C THR A 64 -2.12 -5.54 -12.04
N LYS A 65 -1.93 -4.48 -12.82
CA LYS A 65 -2.94 -3.43 -12.96
C LYS A 65 -4.26 -3.97 -13.54
N GLN A 66 -4.18 -4.99 -14.38
CA GLN A 66 -5.37 -5.63 -14.95
C GLN A 66 -6.16 -6.38 -13.86
N ASP A 67 -5.48 -7.08 -12.96
CA ASP A 67 -6.14 -7.74 -11.82
C ASP A 67 -6.95 -6.74 -10.96
N LEU A 68 -6.43 -5.51 -10.77
CA LEU A 68 -7.15 -4.46 -10.04
C LEU A 68 -8.41 -4.02 -10.79
N ARG A 69 -8.36 -3.94 -12.11
CA ARG A 69 -9.50 -3.56 -12.96
C ARG A 69 -10.57 -4.63 -13.03
N ASP A 70 -10.15 -5.90 -13.18
CA ASP A 70 -11.05 -7.05 -13.30
C ASP A 70 -11.79 -7.34 -12.00
N ASN A 71 -11.25 -6.89 -10.88
CA ASN A 71 -11.87 -7.00 -9.56
C ASN A 71 -12.50 -5.67 -9.07
N TYR A 72 -12.79 -4.75 -10.01
CA TYR A 72 -13.49 -3.50 -9.70
C TYR A 72 -14.91 -3.76 -9.16
N PRO A 73 -15.41 -3.00 -8.16
CA PRO A 73 -14.69 -1.95 -7.44
C PRO A 73 -13.94 -2.44 -6.20
N PHE A 74 -14.39 -3.50 -5.53
CA PHE A 74 -13.91 -3.93 -4.19
C PHE A 74 -13.51 -5.39 -4.11
N GLY A 75 -13.33 -6.08 -5.24
CA GLY A 75 -13.02 -7.51 -5.27
C GLY A 75 -11.66 -7.91 -4.66
N LEU A 76 -10.76 -6.94 -4.44
CA LEU A 76 -9.49 -7.14 -3.74
C LEU A 76 -9.49 -6.64 -2.29
N GLN A 77 -10.63 -6.17 -1.78
CA GLN A 77 -10.75 -5.72 -0.41
C GLN A 77 -10.70 -6.92 0.55
N ALA A 78 -9.79 -6.84 1.52
CA ALA A 78 -9.55 -7.92 2.48
C ALA A 78 -10.18 -7.68 3.87
N VAL A 79 -10.90 -6.57 4.02
CA VAL A 79 -11.60 -6.18 5.26
C VAL A 79 -13.06 -5.81 4.96
N PRO A 80 -13.97 -5.86 5.93
CA PRO A 80 -15.35 -5.39 5.74
C PRO A 80 -15.39 -3.91 5.34
N THR A 81 -16.34 -3.54 4.49
CA THR A 81 -16.50 -2.14 4.03
C THR A 81 -16.71 -1.17 5.19
N SER A 82 -17.26 -1.63 6.32
CA SER A 82 -17.43 -0.83 7.54
C SER A 82 -16.10 -0.36 8.17
N GLU A 83 -14.98 -1.00 7.84
CA GLU A 83 -13.65 -0.61 8.31
C GLU A 83 -12.96 0.38 7.37
N ILE A 84 -13.49 0.60 6.17
CA ILE A 84 -12.96 1.54 5.20
C ILE A 84 -13.35 2.96 5.59
N VAL A 85 -12.35 3.79 5.85
CA VAL A 85 -12.55 5.20 6.26
C VAL A 85 -12.22 6.19 5.14
N ARG A 86 -11.55 5.72 4.07
CA ARG A 86 -11.19 6.54 2.91
C ARG A 86 -11.11 5.69 1.65
N ILE A 87 -11.52 6.26 0.53
CA ILE A 87 -11.41 5.63 -0.79
C ILE A 87 -10.63 6.57 -1.71
N HIS A 88 -9.67 6.01 -2.44
CA HIS A 88 -8.99 6.70 -3.53
C HIS A 88 -9.26 5.98 -4.85
N ALA A 89 -9.30 6.77 -5.92
CA ALA A 89 -9.45 6.25 -7.27
C ALA A 89 -8.41 6.87 -8.20
N SER A 90 -7.89 6.09 -9.15
CA SER A 90 -7.08 6.63 -10.23
C SER A 90 -7.95 7.39 -11.22
N SER A 91 -7.37 8.30 -12.01
CA SER A 91 -8.08 9.14 -12.98
C SER A 91 -8.79 8.36 -14.11
N GLY A 92 -8.54 7.07 -14.28
CA GLY A 92 -9.30 6.21 -15.19
C GLY A 92 -9.25 6.57 -16.68
N THR A 93 -8.22 7.28 -17.16
CA THR A 93 -8.10 7.75 -18.55
C THR A 93 -8.17 6.64 -19.61
N THR A 94 -8.02 5.38 -19.24
CA THR A 94 -7.99 4.20 -20.13
C THR A 94 -8.96 3.09 -19.71
N GLY A 95 -10.10 3.40 -19.10
CA GLY A 95 -11.08 2.41 -18.65
C GLY A 95 -11.52 2.62 -17.19
N ASN A 96 -11.99 1.54 -16.54
CA ASN A 96 -12.42 1.63 -15.14
C ASN A 96 -11.28 2.12 -14.24
N PRO A 97 -11.56 3.06 -13.32
CA PRO A 97 -10.57 3.51 -12.36
C PRO A 97 -10.15 2.36 -11.44
N THR A 98 -8.91 2.41 -10.96
CA THR A 98 -8.48 1.52 -9.88
C THR A 98 -8.94 2.13 -8.56
N ILE A 99 -9.72 1.38 -7.78
CA ILE A 99 -10.21 1.82 -6.48
C ILE A 99 -9.40 1.15 -5.37
N VAL A 100 -9.01 1.94 -4.37
CA VAL A 100 -8.32 1.47 -3.17
C VAL A 100 -9.02 2.00 -1.93
N GLY A 101 -9.48 1.09 -1.07
CA GLY A 101 -10.03 1.42 0.24
C GLY A 101 -8.93 1.40 1.31
N TYR A 102 -8.93 2.38 2.19
CA TYR A 102 -8.01 2.49 3.30
C TYR A 102 -8.73 2.38 4.64
N THR A 103 -8.21 1.52 5.51
CA THR A 103 -8.60 1.50 6.92
C THR A 103 -7.92 2.65 7.68
N ARG A 104 -8.34 2.89 8.92
CA ARG A 104 -7.65 3.84 9.81
C ARG A 104 -6.19 3.48 10.00
N HIS A 105 -5.90 2.19 10.14
CA HIS A 105 -4.53 1.71 10.31
C HIS A 105 -3.66 1.93 9.06
N ASP A 106 -4.22 1.77 7.86
CA ASP A 106 -3.49 2.07 6.62
C ASP A 106 -3.13 3.55 6.52
N LEU A 107 -4.03 4.45 6.96
CA LEU A 107 -3.76 5.88 6.99
C LEU A 107 -2.67 6.24 8.01
N GLU A 108 -2.62 5.58 9.17
CA GLU A 108 -1.56 5.75 10.16
C GLU A 108 -0.18 5.34 9.59
N ILE A 109 -0.12 4.20 8.89
CA ILE A 109 1.10 3.74 8.21
C ILE A 109 1.52 4.75 7.13
N TRP A 110 0.58 5.26 6.36
CA TRP A 110 0.85 6.24 5.32
C TRP A 110 1.36 7.56 5.90
N GLN A 111 0.72 8.08 6.95
CA GLN A 111 1.17 9.29 7.67
C GLN A 111 2.60 9.13 8.22
N GLU A 112 2.89 7.99 8.84
CA GLU A 112 4.23 7.66 9.34
C GLU A 112 5.26 7.63 8.21
N SER A 113 4.91 7.05 7.07
CA SER A 113 5.81 6.98 5.91
C SER A 113 6.11 8.37 5.33
N ILE A 114 5.09 9.22 5.20
CA ILE A 114 5.26 10.60 4.74
C ILE A 114 6.07 11.43 5.74
N ALA A 115 5.83 11.27 7.04
CA ALA A 115 6.59 11.97 8.07
C ALA A 115 8.09 11.65 7.99
N ARG A 116 8.45 10.38 7.74
CA ARG A 116 9.85 9.97 7.53
C ARG A 116 10.45 10.62 6.28
N CYS A 117 9.72 10.60 5.16
CA CYS A 117 10.18 11.25 3.93
C CYS A 117 10.45 12.73 4.14
N LEU A 118 9.48 13.47 4.71
CA LEU A 118 9.61 14.90 4.94
C LEU A 118 10.77 15.23 5.90
N THR A 119 10.91 14.46 6.99
CA THR A 119 12.01 14.63 7.95
C THR A 119 13.37 14.34 7.30
N ALA A 120 13.47 13.34 6.42
CA ALA A 120 14.70 13.05 5.68
C ALA A 120 15.12 14.22 4.77
N TYR A 121 14.16 14.93 4.18
CA TYR A 121 14.38 16.17 3.43
C TYR A 121 14.69 17.38 4.30
N GLY A 122 14.66 17.26 5.62
CA GLY A 122 14.99 18.34 6.54
C GLY A 122 13.79 19.17 6.99
N ILE A 123 12.57 18.78 6.60
CA ILE A 123 11.35 19.49 7.00
C ILE A 123 11.08 19.22 8.48
N THR A 124 10.72 20.28 9.19
CA THR A 124 10.46 20.31 10.64
C THR A 124 9.05 20.82 10.94
N ARG A 125 8.67 20.81 12.22
CA ARG A 125 7.40 21.39 12.69
C ARG A 125 7.30 22.90 12.51
N ASN A 126 8.44 23.59 12.27
CA ASN A 126 8.49 25.04 12.10
C ASN A 126 8.35 25.45 10.62
N ASP A 127 8.31 24.49 9.71
CA ASP A 127 8.22 24.76 8.28
C ASP A 127 6.75 24.82 7.83
N ILE A 128 6.46 25.75 6.93
CA ILE A 128 5.18 25.85 6.28
C ILE A 128 5.24 25.07 4.98
N PHE A 129 4.41 24.04 4.87
CA PHE A 129 4.34 23.17 3.70
C PHE A 129 3.03 23.39 2.95
N SER A 130 3.12 23.89 1.72
CA SER A 130 1.96 24.07 0.83
C SER A 130 1.87 22.93 -0.18
N VAL A 131 0.73 22.28 -0.25
CA VAL A 131 0.43 21.24 -1.26
C VAL A 131 -0.66 21.75 -2.19
N CYS A 132 -0.28 22.13 -3.40
CA CYS A 132 -1.20 22.65 -4.40
C CYS A 132 -0.97 21.96 -5.75
N LEU A 133 -1.43 20.72 -5.86
CA LEU A 133 -1.14 19.82 -6.99
C LEU A 133 -1.70 20.32 -8.33
N LEU A 134 -2.79 21.11 -8.33
CA LEU A 134 -3.44 21.57 -9.54
C LEU A 134 -2.99 22.99 -9.99
N TYR A 135 -2.36 23.74 -9.10
CA TYR A 135 -2.04 25.17 -9.35
C TYR A 135 -0.54 25.48 -9.33
N THR A 136 0.33 24.53 -8.93
CA THR A 136 1.78 24.74 -8.87
C THR A 136 2.56 24.15 -10.05
N SER A 137 1.93 23.30 -10.86
CA SER A 137 2.53 22.79 -12.10
C SER A 137 1.84 23.45 -13.27
N PRO A 138 2.57 24.11 -14.19
CA PRO A 138 1.99 24.63 -15.41
C PRO A 138 1.35 23.45 -16.17
N SER A 139 0.05 23.52 -16.35
CA SER A 139 -0.71 22.59 -17.16
C SER A 139 -0.61 23.00 -18.63
N PRO A 140 -0.64 22.07 -19.60
CA PRO A 140 -0.78 22.45 -21.00
C PRO A 140 -1.99 23.35 -21.30
N ARG A 141 -2.97 23.41 -20.41
CA ARG A 141 -4.12 24.32 -20.48
C ARG A 141 -3.79 25.75 -20.05
N ASP A 142 -2.71 25.95 -19.30
CA ASP A 142 -2.30 27.27 -18.81
C ASP A 142 -1.45 28.02 -19.87
N VAL A 143 -1.18 27.39 -21.02
CA VAL A 143 -0.34 27.93 -22.11
C VAL A 143 -1.19 28.41 -23.30
N GLU A 144 -2.51 28.25 -23.27
CA GLU A 144 -3.43 28.59 -24.36
C GLU A 144 -4.23 29.88 -24.12
N GLU A 145 -3.82 30.74 -23.16
CA GLU A 145 -4.40 32.07 -22.97
C GLU A 145 -3.42 33.19 -23.29
#